data_d57a73e1cea6d3786848c2a1157bdd63
#
_entry.id   d57a73e1cea6d3786848c2a1157bdd63
#
_cell.length_a   1.000
_cell.length_b   1.000
_cell.length_c   1.000
_cell.angle_alpha   90.00
_cell.angle_beta   90.00
_cell.angle_gamma   90.00
#
_symmetry.space_group_name_H-M   'P 1'
#
loop_
_entity.id
_entity.type
_entity.pdbx_description
1 polymer ?
#
loop_
_entity_poly.entity_id
_entity_poly.type
_entity_poly.pdbx_seq_one_letter_code
_entity_poly.pdbx_strand_id
1 'polypeptide(L)'
;MGRYVRIILTALLIVSGVFVFSPPEYVYAGGIVDNQSFEDGVGEVPSAWNLTGNATRVNTGPIYVGNWTARIAGDGGTFTQWVHTGNLTLPLTFEFWGWVHVSSNVSSNVSGVIAVDFWSVRGANVTPLTSTTLLSATDTNGAYVQLAGIVLAPICTTHARIRLLAADWINGSEIRFDEIGLYYEIISAYCFIATAAYGTETATEIDILRDFRDQVLLKNALGSRFVEAYYELSPPIADFIAKSDFLRAVVREVFLEPIVNLLQWSQNLWRA
;
A
#
# COMPACT_ATOMS: atom_id res chain seq x y z
N MET A 1 11.11 -27.66 5.08
CA MET A 1 11.95 -27.94 3.89
C MET A 1 11.70 -26.98 2.71
N GLY A 2 10.59 -26.23 2.64
CA GLY A 2 10.26 -25.34 1.52
C GLY A 2 10.98 -23.99 1.45
N ARG A 3 11.39 -23.40 2.56
CA ARG A 3 11.95 -22.04 2.61
C ARG A 3 13.38 -21.92 2.04
N TYR A 4 14.23 -22.87 2.36
CA TYR A 4 15.63 -22.85 1.90
C TYR A 4 15.79 -23.26 0.44
N VAL A 5 14.91 -24.13 -0.06
CA VAL A 5 14.93 -24.55 -1.49
C VAL A 5 14.56 -23.39 -2.41
N ARG A 6 13.63 -22.51 -2.01
CA ARG A 6 13.25 -21.33 -2.80
C ARG A 6 14.36 -20.26 -2.85
N ILE A 7 15.03 -20.01 -1.72
CA ILE A 7 16.17 -19.07 -1.68
C ILE A 7 17.32 -19.55 -2.58
N ILE A 8 17.61 -20.84 -2.61
CA ILE A 8 18.65 -21.43 -3.47
C ILE A 8 18.23 -21.35 -4.96
N LEU A 9 16.95 -21.57 -5.29
CA LEU A 9 16.45 -21.44 -6.67
C LEU A 9 16.48 -19.99 -7.16
N THR A 10 16.14 -19.01 -6.31
CA THR A 10 16.24 -17.59 -6.65
C THR A 10 17.68 -17.17 -6.85
N ALA A 11 18.61 -17.62 -6.03
CA ALA A 11 20.04 -17.35 -6.20
C ALA A 11 20.62 -18.00 -7.46
N LEU A 12 20.14 -19.20 -7.86
CA LEU A 12 20.60 -19.88 -9.08
C LEU A 12 20.10 -19.20 -10.36
N LEU A 13 18.91 -18.58 -10.32
CA LEU A 13 18.34 -17.83 -11.45
C LEU A 13 19.04 -16.50 -11.70
N ILE A 14 19.58 -15.85 -10.66
CA ILE A 14 20.37 -14.63 -10.80
C ILE A 14 21.68 -14.88 -11.56
N VAL A 15 22.27 -16.06 -11.43
CA VAL A 15 23.50 -16.45 -12.12
C VAL A 15 23.27 -16.73 -13.62
N SER A 16 22.04 -17.07 -14.02
CA SER A 16 21.71 -17.39 -15.42
C SER A 16 21.26 -16.19 -16.28
N GLY A 17 21.24 -14.97 -15.72
CA GLY A 17 20.89 -13.74 -16.48
C GLY A 17 19.43 -13.63 -16.90
N VAL A 18 18.57 -14.53 -16.44
CA VAL A 18 17.11 -14.47 -16.64
C VAL A 18 16.53 -13.77 -15.45
N PHE A 19 16.27 -12.48 -15.56
CA PHE A 19 15.48 -11.72 -14.58
C PHE A 19 14.02 -12.16 -14.70
N VAL A 20 13.66 -13.21 -13.97
CA VAL A 20 12.26 -13.42 -13.60
C VAL A 20 12.02 -12.46 -12.43
N PHE A 21 11.36 -11.36 -12.69
CA PHE A 21 10.77 -10.54 -11.64
C PHE A 21 9.68 -11.39 -10.97
N SER A 22 10.06 -12.19 -9.99
CA SER A 22 9.12 -12.57 -8.96
C SER A 22 8.93 -11.31 -8.13
N PRO A 23 7.70 -10.81 -7.95
CA PRO A 23 7.48 -9.74 -7.00
C PRO A 23 8.05 -10.22 -5.64
N PRO A 24 8.72 -9.36 -4.87
CA PRO A 24 9.22 -9.75 -3.57
C PRO A 24 8.07 -10.38 -2.78
N GLU A 25 8.31 -11.54 -2.15
CA GLU A 25 7.39 -12.08 -1.15
C GLU A 25 7.40 -11.08 0.02
N TYR A 26 6.51 -10.11 -0.04
CA TYR A 26 6.29 -9.19 1.07
C TYR A 26 5.73 -10.01 2.23
N VAL A 27 6.48 -10.06 3.32
CA VAL A 27 5.92 -10.49 4.61
C VAL A 27 5.02 -9.35 5.05
N TYR A 28 3.76 -9.39 4.63
CA TYR A 28 2.75 -8.43 5.03
C TYR A 28 2.57 -8.51 6.55
N ALA A 29 2.95 -7.46 7.25
CA ALA A 29 2.52 -7.25 8.62
C ALA A 29 1.04 -6.83 8.53
N GLY A 30 0.12 -7.79 8.58
CA GLY A 30 -1.32 -7.67 8.64
C GLY A 30 -1.97 -6.59 7.76
N GLY A 31 -2.74 -6.98 6.76
CA GLY A 31 -3.57 -6.02 6.03
C GLY A 31 -4.51 -5.29 7.00
N ILE A 32 -4.74 -4.00 6.75
CA ILE A 32 -5.65 -3.18 7.57
C ILE A 32 -7.12 -3.34 7.15
N VAL A 33 -7.40 -4.18 6.15
CA VAL A 33 -8.75 -4.54 5.70
C VAL A 33 -9.24 -5.72 6.53
N ASP A 34 -10.39 -5.55 7.15
CA ASP A 34 -11.05 -6.63 7.87
C ASP A 34 -11.84 -7.52 6.90
N ASN A 35 -11.87 -8.84 7.18
CA ASN A 35 -12.62 -9.82 6.39
C ASN A 35 -12.34 -9.72 4.88
N GLN A 36 -11.07 -9.82 4.52
CA GLN A 36 -10.54 -9.63 3.16
C GLN A 36 -11.17 -10.58 2.12
N SER A 37 -11.42 -11.81 2.52
CA SER A 37 -11.96 -12.90 1.70
C SER A 37 -13.45 -13.18 1.94
N PHE A 38 -14.14 -12.29 2.67
CA PHE A 38 -15.60 -12.35 2.92
C PHE A 38 -16.09 -13.59 3.68
N GLU A 39 -15.20 -14.34 4.33
CA GLU A 39 -15.54 -15.56 5.05
C GLU A 39 -16.42 -15.32 6.27
N ASP A 40 -16.22 -14.21 6.98
CA ASP A 40 -16.99 -13.86 8.16
C ASP A 40 -18.28 -13.11 7.81
N GLY A 41 -19.37 -13.46 8.47
CA GLY A 41 -20.67 -12.77 8.30
C GLY A 41 -21.86 -13.65 8.55
N VAL A 42 -23.05 -13.10 8.34
CA VAL A 42 -24.34 -13.80 8.54
C VAL A 42 -25.10 -13.84 7.21
N GLY A 43 -25.33 -15.06 6.69
CA GLY A 43 -25.99 -15.22 5.40
C GLY A 43 -25.24 -14.50 4.28
N GLU A 44 -25.92 -13.67 3.51
CA GLU A 44 -25.37 -12.94 2.38
C GLU A 44 -24.68 -11.61 2.77
N VAL A 45 -24.57 -11.30 4.06
CA VAL A 45 -23.96 -10.08 4.59
C VAL A 45 -22.61 -10.39 5.21
N PRO A 46 -21.49 -9.98 4.61
CA PRO A 46 -20.16 -10.12 5.21
C PRO A 46 -20.00 -9.14 6.37
N SER A 47 -19.31 -9.56 7.43
CA SER A 47 -18.90 -8.65 8.51
C SER A 47 -17.91 -7.60 8.00
N ALA A 48 -17.86 -6.45 8.67
CA ALA A 48 -16.96 -5.32 8.38
C ALA A 48 -17.23 -4.58 7.05
N TRP A 49 -18.10 -5.05 6.19
CA TRP A 49 -18.45 -4.41 4.93
C TRP A 49 -19.87 -3.86 4.94
N ASN A 50 -20.00 -2.61 4.51
CA ASN A 50 -21.31 -1.98 4.27
C ASN A 50 -21.73 -2.21 2.81
N LEU A 51 -22.92 -2.75 2.61
CA LEU A 51 -23.45 -3.11 1.30
C LEU A 51 -24.54 -2.13 0.88
N THR A 52 -24.59 -1.84 -0.43
CA THR A 52 -25.71 -1.12 -1.05
C THR A 52 -26.14 -1.82 -2.34
N GLY A 53 -27.37 -1.57 -2.77
CA GLY A 53 -27.91 -2.13 -4.03
C GLY A 53 -27.84 -3.66 -4.05
N ASN A 54 -27.46 -4.22 -5.19
CA ASN A 54 -27.41 -5.66 -5.42
C ASN A 54 -26.02 -6.27 -5.08
N ALA A 55 -25.41 -5.82 -3.99
CA ALA A 55 -24.18 -6.36 -3.44
C ALA A 55 -24.49 -7.41 -2.38
N THR A 56 -23.95 -8.61 -2.52
CA THR A 56 -24.12 -9.74 -1.59
C THR A 56 -22.82 -10.55 -1.51
N ARG A 57 -22.59 -11.28 -0.43
CA ARG A 57 -21.62 -12.38 -0.48
C ARG A 57 -22.32 -13.69 -0.85
N VAL A 58 -21.60 -14.54 -1.56
CA VAL A 58 -22.14 -15.84 -2.01
C VAL A 58 -21.11 -16.95 -1.83
N ASN A 59 -21.61 -18.17 -1.62
CA ASN A 59 -20.81 -19.39 -1.49
C ASN A 59 -21.00 -20.35 -2.66
N THR A 60 -21.44 -19.84 -3.79
CA THR A 60 -21.68 -20.62 -5.03
C THR A 60 -21.02 -19.91 -6.21
N GLY A 61 -20.63 -20.69 -7.22
CA GLY A 61 -19.96 -20.21 -8.44
C GLY A 61 -18.46 -20.00 -8.25
N PRO A 62 -17.82 -19.18 -9.07
CA PRO A 62 -16.39 -18.91 -8.93
C PRO A 62 -16.06 -18.26 -7.59
N ILE A 63 -15.14 -18.84 -6.83
CA ILE A 63 -14.57 -18.35 -5.56
C ILE A 63 -13.06 -18.47 -5.71
N TYR A 64 -12.32 -17.42 -5.30
CA TYR A 64 -10.86 -17.42 -5.41
C TYR A 64 -10.22 -18.13 -4.22
N VAL A 65 -10.60 -17.74 -2.99
CA VAL A 65 -10.10 -18.33 -1.74
C VAL A 65 -11.27 -18.61 -0.80
N GLY A 66 -11.17 -19.71 -0.06
CA GLY A 66 -12.15 -20.07 0.97
C GLY A 66 -13.47 -20.57 0.42
N ASN A 67 -14.58 -20.16 1.04
CA ASN A 67 -15.93 -20.63 0.74
C ASN A 67 -16.88 -19.51 0.30
N TRP A 68 -16.49 -18.25 0.44
CA TRP A 68 -17.32 -17.10 0.16
C TRP A 68 -16.59 -16.09 -0.71
N THR A 69 -17.33 -15.33 -1.50
CA THR A 69 -16.82 -14.23 -2.32
C THR A 69 -17.82 -13.08 -2.36
N ALA A 70 -17.38 -11.85 -2.51
CA ALA A 70 -18.27 -10.72 -2.74
C ALA A 70 -18.82 -10.77 -4.16
N ARG A 71 -20.12 -10.52 -4.35
CA ARG A 71 -20.80 -10.51 -5.65
C ARG A 71 -21.59 -9.23 -5.83
N ILE A 72 -21.47 -8.63 -7.00
CA ILE A 72 -22.35 -7.57 -7.50
C ILE A 72 -23.05 -8.12 -8.75
N ALA A 73 -24.38 -8.24 -8.66
CA ALA A 73 -25.22 -8.80 -9.72
C ALA A 73 -26.32 -7.82 -10.13
N GLY A 74 -26.05 -6.52 -10.07
CA GLY A 74 -27.02 -5.48 -10.40
C GLY A 74 -26.41 -4.08 -10.40
N ASP A 75 -27.10 -3.14 -11.01
CA ASP A 75 -26.71 -1.76 -11.01
C ASP A 75 -26.72 -1.16 -9.59
N GLY A 76 -25.75 -0.29 -9.30
CA GLY A 76 -25.63 0.42 -8.02
C GLY A 76 -25.19 -0.44 -6.84
N GLY A 77 -24.82 -1.74 -7.05
CA GLY A 77 -24.26 -2.57 -6.00
C GLY A 77 -22.86 -2.09 -5.58
N THR A 78 -22.64 -1.93 -4.27
CA THR A 78 -21.31 -1.59 -3.74
C THR A 78 -21.03 -2.31 -2.42
N PHE A 79 -19.75 -2.65 -2.22
CA PHE A 79 -19.19 -2.95 -0.90
C PHE A 79 -18.33 -1.77 -0.48
N THR A 80 -18.45 -1.33 0.75
CA THR A 80 -17.66 -0.23 1.29
C THR A 80 -17.12 -0.60 2.66
N GLN A 81 -15.83 -0.37 2.84
CA GLN A 81 -15.19 -0.46 4.15
C GLN A 81 -14.43 0.82 4.47
N TRP A 82 -14.59 1.31 5.69
CA TRP A 82 -13.81 2.39 6.26
C TRP A 82 -12.76 1.80 7.19
N VAL A 83 -11.52 2.06 6.88
CA VAL A 83 -10.37 1.53 7.61
C VAL A 83 -9.66 2.67 8.33
N HIS A 84 -9.41 2.50 9.63
CA HIS A 84 -8.68 3.49 10.41
C HIS A 84 -7.18 3.35 10.13
N THR A 85 -6.56 4.42 9.62
CA THR A 85 -5.12 4.45 9.28
C THR A 85 -4.24 5.03 10.38
N GLY A 86 -4.84 5.47 11.50
CA GLY A 86 -4.19 6.36 12.43
C GLY A 86 -4.27 7.82 11.96
N ASN A 87 -3.73 8.75 12.74
CA ASN A 87 -3.58 10.13 12.29
C ASN A 87 -2.20 10.28 11.66
N LEU A 88 -2.16 10.25 10.32
CA LEU A 88 -0.89 10.33 9.61
C LEU A 88 -0.26 11.72 9.78
N THR A 89 0.93 11.74 10.32
CA THR A 89 1.76 12.94 10.44
C THR A 89 2.71 13.14 9.26
N LEU A 90 2.86 12.08 8.43
CA LEU A 90 3.62 12.05 7.20
C LEU A 90 2.77 11.46 6.09
N PRO A 91 3.04 11.80 4.82
CA PRO A 91 2.48 11.06 3.71
C PRO A 91 2.94 9.60 3.76
N LEU A 92 2.02 8.66 3.55
CA LEU A 92 2.34 7.24 3.47
C LEU A 92 1.89 6.65 2.15
N THR A 93 2.72 5.78 1.60
CA THR A 93 2.36 4.99 0.43
C THR A 93 1.61 3.76 0.87
N PHE A 94 0.44 3.55 0.28
CA PHE A 94 -0.37 2.36 0.46
C PHE A 94 -0.35 1.53 -0.82
N GLU A 95 -0.14 0.24 -0.66
CA GLU A 95 -0.44 -0.74 -1.70
C GLU A 95 -1.85 -1.26 -1.47
N PHE A 96 -2.63 -1.36 -2.53
CA PHE A 96 -3.95 -1.96 -2.48
C PHE A 96 -4.13 -2.94 -3.63
N TRP A 97 -4.82 -4.03 -3.34
CA TRP A 97 -5.04 -5.09 -4.30
C TRP A 97 -6.37 -5.80 -4.05
N GLY A 98 -6.73 -6.63 -5.00
CA GLY A 98 -7.83 -7.58 -4.88
C GLY A 98 -7.92 -8.44 -6.11
N TRP A 99 -8.63 -9.53 -5.99
CA TRP A 99 -8.93 -10.42 -7.08
C TRP A 99 -10.32 -10.13 -7.61
N VAL A 100 -10.42 -9.99 -8.92
CA VAL A 100 -11.66 -9.62 -9.61
C VAL A 100 -11.98 -10.68 -10.67
N HIS A 101 -13.24 -11.10 -10.68
CA HIS A 101 -13.80 -11.97 -11.70
C HIS A 101 -14.97 -11.26 -12.36
N VAL A 102 -14.94 -11.12 -13.69
CA VAL A 102 -16.03 -10.60 -14.49
C VAL A 102 -16.59 -11.75 -15.31
N SER A 103 -17.89 -11.96 -15.27
CA SER A 103 -18.56 -13.05 -15.99
C SER A 103 -18.28 -12.97 -17.49
N SER A 104 -17.91 -14.09 -18.09
CA SER A 104 -17.56 -14.21 -19.53
C SER A 104 -18.72 -13.97 -20.51
N ASN A 105 -19.95 -13.88 -20.01
CA ASN A 105 -21.14 -13.68 -20.84
C ASN A 105 -21.52 -12.20 -21.02
N VAL A 106 -20.63 -11.29 -20.63
CA VAL A 106 -20.90 -9.86 -20.57
C VAL A 106 -20.22 -9.15 -21.74
N SER A 107 -20.88 -8.15 -22.31
CA SER A 107 -20.27 -7.31 -23.34
C SER A 107 -19.09 -6.51 -22.76
N SER A 108 -18.13 -6.18 -23.60
CA SER A 108 -16.77 -5.78 -23.32
C SER A 108 -16.57 -4.51 -22.45
N ASN A 109 -17.61 -3.88 -21.94
CA ASN A 109 -17.48 -2.61 -21.21
C ASN A 109 -17.72 -2.71 -19.71
N VAL A 110 -18.33 -3.81 -19.22
CA VAL A 110 -18.57 -3.99 -17.79
C VAL A 110 -17.25 -4.26 -17.08
N SER A 111 -16.99 -3.51 -16.02
CA SER A 111 -15.75 -3.67 -15.25
C SER A 111 -16.01 -3.80 -13.75
N GLY A 112 -15.23 -4.68 -13.12
CA GLY A 112 -15.07 -4.72 -11.67
C GLY A 112 -14.04 -3.68 -11.26
N VAL A 113 -14.38 -2.84 -10.29
CA VAL A 113 -13.54 -1.72 -9.85
C VAL A 113 -13.24 -1.81 -8.37
N ILE A 114 -11.96 -1.71 -8.00
CA ILE A 114 -11.50 -1.48 -6.64
C ILE A 114 -11.10 -0.02 -6.54
N ALA A 115 -11.71 0.73 -5.62
CA ALA A 115 -11.50 2.15 -5.45
C ALA A 115 -11.01 2.45 -4.04
N VAL A 116 -9.98 3.30 -3.92
CA VAL A 116 -9.42 3.75 -2.65
C VAL A 116 -9.32 5.27 -2.64
N ASP A 117 -9.74 5.88 -1.54
CA ASP A 117 -9.57 7.30 -1.26
C ASP A 117 -9.31 7.54 0.24
N PHE A 118 -8.68 8.68 0.56
CA PHE A 118 -8.27 9.01 1.91
C PHE A 118 -9.03 10.20 2.48
N TRP A 119 -9.29 10.14 3.78
CA TRP A 119 -10.17 11.04 4.48
C TRP A 119 -9.59 11.48 5.82
N SER A 120 -9.91 12.73 6.20
CA SER A 120 -9.76 13.22 7.57
C SER A 120 -11.14 13.16 8.24
N VAL A 121 -11.26 12.33 9.28
CA VAL A 121 -12.48 12.21 10.09
C VAL A 121 -12.16 12.71 11.49
N ARG A 122 -12.76 13.85 11.89
CA ARG A 122 -12.55 14.49 13.18
C ARG A 122 -13.91 14.83 13.79
N GLY A 123 -14.42 13.91 14.61
CA GLY A 123 -15.79 14.01 15.13
C GLY A 123 -16.82 13.99 13.99
N ALA A 124 -17.67 15.01 13.91
CA ALA A 124 -18.67 15.12 12.84
C ALA A 124 -18.11 15.65 11.50
N ASN A 125 -16.87 16.13 11.48
CA ASN A 125 -16.25 16.66 10.27
C ASN A 125 -15.59 15.52 9.49
N VAL A 126 -16.09 15.25 8.29
CA VAL A 126 -15.60 14.23 7.36
C VAL A 126 -15.17 14.92 6.06
N THR A 127 -13.87 14.98 5.82
CA THR A 127 -13.29 15.72 4.68
C THR A 127 -12.48 14.79 3.78
N PRO A 128 -12.77 14.70 2.47
CA PRO A 128 -11.91 13.98 1.54
C PRO A 128 -10.58 14.72 1.38
N LEU A 129 -9.49 13.96 1.38
CA LEU A 129 -8.13 14.50 1.21
C LEU A 129 -7.55 14.18 -0.16
N THR A 130 -8.03 13.12 -0.81
CA THR A 130 -7.60 12.72 -2.15
C THR A 130 -8.79 12.54 -3.09
N SER A 131 -8.51 12.60 -4.40
CA SER A 131 -9.36 11.99 -5.41
C SER A 131 -9.32 10.47 -5.25
N THR A 132 -10.36 9.80 -5.76
CA THR A 132 -10.42 8.33 -5.73
C THR A 132 -9.42 7.74 -6.73
N THR A 133 -8.57 6.82 -6.28
CA THR A 133 -7.73 5.98 -7.14
C THR A 133 -8.49 4.72 -7.50
N LEU A 134 -8.49 4.34 -8.78
CA LEU A 134 -9.27 3.21 -9.31
C LEU A 134 -8.35 2.17 -9.92
N LEU A 135 -8.64 0.90 -9.63
CA LEU A 135 -8.14 -0.27 -10.36
C LEU A 135 -9.34 -0.96 -10.99
N SER A 136 -9.26 -1.35 -12.26
CA SER A 136 -10.39 -1.97 -12.93
C SER A 136 -9.98 -3.12 -13.87
N ALA A 137 -10.85 -4.13 -13.98
CA ALA A 137 -10.76 -5.19 -14.98
C ALA A 137 -12.09 -5.31 -15.70
N THR A 138 -12.05 -5.37 -17.05
CA THR A 138 -13.24 -5.45 -17.89
C THR A 138 -13.57 -6.88 -18.34
N ASP A 139 -12.56 -7.65 -18.69
CA ASP A 139 -12.72 -9.03 -19.14
C ASP A 139 -11.67 -9.90 -18.45
N THR A 140 -12.13 -10.89 -17.72
CA THR A 140 -11.26 -11.81 -17.00
C THR A 140 -11.24 -13.22 -17.61
N ASN A 141 -11.85 -13.40 -18.78
CA ASN A 141 -11.96 -14.72 -19.45
C ASN A 141 -12.52 -15.82 -18.53
N GLY A 142 -13.43 -15.46 -17.61
CA GLY A 142 -13.99 -16.39 -16.65
C GLY A 142 -13.04 -16.87 -15.55
N ALA A 143 -11.89 -16.21 -15.37
CA ALA A 143 -10.94 -16.46 -14.30
C ALA A 143 -10.87 -15.25 -13.35
N TYR A 144 -10.30 -15.43 -12.18
CA TYR A 144 -9.92 -14.30 -11.32
C TYR A 144 -8.62 -13.67 -11.82
N VAL A 145 -8.59 -12.34 -11.87
CA VAL A 145 -7.42 -11.52 -12.22
C VAL A 145 -7.07 -10.66 -11.02
N GLN A 146 -5.81 -10.64 -10.65
CA GLN A 146 -5.33 -9.74 -9.60
C GLN A 146 -5.20 -8.32 -10.14
N LEU A 147 -5.81 -7.38 -9.44
CA LEU A 147 -5.55 -5.96 -9.57
C LEU A 147 -4.69 -5.52 -8.41
N ALA A 148 -3.63 -4.75 -8.68
CA ALA A 148 -2.77 -4.18 -7.65
C ALA A 148 -2.33 -2.78 -8.06
N GLY A 149 -2.19 -1.89 -7.09
CA GLY A 149 -1.77 -0.52 -7.32
C GLY A 149 -1.25 0.15 -6.06
N ILE A 150 -0.66 1.31 -6.27
CA ILE A 150 -0.05 2.13 -5.24
C ILE A 150 -0.78 3.46 -5.17
N VAL A 151 -1.01 3.96 -3.96
CA VAL A 151 -1.65 5.26 -3.73
C VAL A 151 -1.00 5.97 -2.55
N LEU A 152 -0.78 7.29 -2.69
CA LEU A 152 -0.22 8.12 -1.64
C LEU A 152 -1.33 8.70 -0.76
N ALA A 153 -1.28 8.41 0.54
CA ALA A 153 -2.10 9.04 1.55
C ALA A 153 -1.41 10.31 2.06
N PRO A 154 -2.06 11.47 1.99
CA PRO A 154 -1.49 12.72 2.47
C PRO A 154 -1.44 12.78 4.01
N ILE A 155 -0.73 13.76 4.53
CA ILE A 155 -0.77 14.12 5.97
C ILE A 155 -2.21 14.40 6.41
N CYS A 156 -2.48 14.23 7.69
CA CYS A 156 -3.81 14.37 8.31
C CYS A 156 -4.83 13.31 7.86
N THR A 157 -4.44 12.31 7.09
CA THR A 157 -5.29 11.14 6.83
C THR A 157 -5.55 10.42 8.16
N THR A 158 -6.79 10.09 8.40
CA THR A 158 -7.22 9.28 9.54
C THR A 158 -7.92 8.00 9.12
N HIS A 159 -8.47 7.98 7.92
CA HIS A 159 -9.19 6.83 7.37
C HIS A 159 -8.92 6.67 5.88
N ALA A 160 -8.85 5.43 5.45
CA ALA A 160 -9.00 5.02 4.06
C ALA A 160 -10.42 4.50 3.85
N ARG A 161 -11.01 4.81 2.70
CA ARG A 161 -12.26 4.21 2.27
C ARG A 161 -11.99 3.33 1.07
N ILE A 162 -12.33 2.06 1.19
CA ILE A 162 -12.24 1.07 0.11
C ILE A 162 -13.66 0.81 -0.40
N ARG A 163 -13.82 0.81 -1.72
CA ARG A 163 -15.08 0.48 -2.36
C ARG A 163 -14.88 -0.52 -3.48
N LEU A 164 -15.77 -1.50 -3.54
CA LEU A 164 -15.86 -2.43 -4.66
C LEU A 164 -17.14 -2.10 -5.40
N LEU A 165 -17.05 -1.88 -6.71
CA LEU A 165 -18.19 -1.45 -7.52
C LEU A 165 -18.11 -2.07 -8.92
N ALA A 166 -19.26 -2.07 -9.58
CA ALA A 166 -19.38 -2.35 -11.00
C ALA A 166 -19.46 -1.01 -11.76
N ALA A 167 -18.64 -0.87 -12.79
CA ALA A 167 -18.78 0.23 -13.74
C ALA A 167 -19.35 -0.31 -15.07
N ASP A 168 -20.10 0.56 -15.77
CA ASP A 168 -20.74 0.24 -17.06
C ASP A 168 -21.57 -1.04 -17.03
N TRP A 169 -22.27 -1.26 -15.91
CA TRP A 169 -23.04 -2.46 -15.66
C TRP A 169 -24.18 -2.61 -16.67
N ILE A 170 -24.37 -3.83 -17.17
CA ILE A 170 -25.47 -4.22 -18.03
C ILE A 170 -26.24 -5.42 -17.46
N ASN A 171 -27.49 -5.54 -17.82
CA ASN A 171 -28.35 -6.60 -17.32
C ASN A 171 -27.79 -7.99 -17.65
N GLY A 172 -27.70 -8.84 -16.64
CA GLY A 172 -27.08 -10.17 -16.76
C GLY A 172 -25.59 -10.23 -16.44
N SER A 173 -24.96 -9.10 -16.11
CA SER A 173 -23.57 -9.07 -15.64
C SER A 173 -23.45 -9.60 -14.21
N GLU A 174 -22.32 -10.21 -13.92
CA GLU A 174 -21.93 -10.59 -12.56
C GLU A 174 -20.45 -10.29 -12.36
N ILE A 175 -20.15 -9.58 -11.29
CA ILE A 175 -18.77 -9.27 -10.88
C ILE A 175 -18.54 -9.82 -9.50
N ARG A 176 -17.38 -10.43 -9.31
CA ARG A 176 -16.98 -10.98 -8.02
C ARG A 176 -15.64 -10.39 -7.60
N PHE A 177 -15.49 -10.25 -6.27
CA PHE A 177 -14.26 -9.77 -5.64
C PHE A 177 -13.87 -10.70 -4.50
N ASP A 178 -12.56 -10.87 -4.34
CA ASP A 178 -12.00 -11.71 -3.30
C ASP A 178 -10.62 -11.22 -2.89
N GLU A 179 -10.15 -11.59 -1.69
CA GLU A 179 -8.82 -11.24 -1.17
C GLU A 179 -8.48 -9.76 -1.32
N ILE A 180 -9.34 -8.89 -0.79
CA ILE A 180 -9.14 -7.44 -0.85
C ILE A 180 -8.14 -7.01 0.21
N GLY A 181 -7.05 -6.40 -0.19
CA GLY A 181 -6.02 -5.91 0.70
C GLY A 181 -5.76 -4.42 0.57
N LEU A 182 -5.47 -3.79 1.68
CA LEU A 182 -4.85 -2.49 1.77
C LEU A 182 -3.74 -2.59 2.80
N TYR A 183 -2.54 -2.27 2.39
CA TYR A 183 -1.35 -2.35 3.20
C TYR A 183 -0.56 -1.05 3.08
N TYR A 184 0.02 -0.60 4.15
CA TYR A 184 0.99 0.47 4.09
C TYR A 184 2.33 -0.04 4.59
N GLU A 185 3.34 0.20 3.81
CA GLU A 185 4.70 0.11 4.29
C GLU A 185 4.98 1.42 5.03
N ILE A 186 5.37 1.32 6.29
CA ILE A 186 5.90 2.49 6.98
C ILE A 186 7.24 2.78 6.31
N ILE A 187 7.21 3.57 5.22
CA ILE A 187 8.41 4.13 4.58
C ILE A 187 9.15 5.05 5.56
N SER A 188 8.66 5.18 6.78
CA SER A 188 9.37 5.80 7.90
C SER A 188 10.78 5.21 8.13
N ALA A 189 11.05 4.03 7.53
CA ALA A 189 12.38 3.42 7.55
C ALA A 189 13.35 4.04 6.54
N TYR A 190 12.88 4.62 5.42
CA TYR A 190 13.79 5.07 4.36
C TYR A 190 14.29 6.50 4.59
N CYS A 191 15.55 6.64 4.92
CA CYS A 191 16.31 7.86 4.71
C CYS A 191 16.87 7.83 3.29
N PHE A 192 16.07 8.15 2.26
CA PHE A 192 16.39 7.93 0.84
C PHE A 192 17.81 8.34 0.46
N ILE A 193 18.20 9.58 0.78
CA ILE A 193 19.55 10.07 0.47
C ILE A 193 20.61 9.31 1.25
N ALA A 194 20.39 9.04 2.54
CA ALA A 194 21.33 8.30 3.36
C ALA A 194 21.45 6.83 2.89
N THR A 195 20.33 6.16 2.63
CA THR A 195 20.34 4.79 2.07
C THR A 195 21.07 4.73 0.73
N ALA A 196 20.84 5.70 -0.15
CA ALA A 196 21.55 5.79 -1.43
C ALA A 196 23.07 5.99 -1.22
N ALA A 197 23.48 6.84 -0.29
CA ALA A 197 24.90 7.15 -0.01
C ALA A 197 25.64 5.99 0.68
N TYR A 198 25.00 5.33 1.67
CA TYR A 198 25.60 4.18 2.36
C TYR A 198 25.45 2.87 1.57
N GLY A 199 24.51 2.79 0.64
CA GLY A 199 24.23 1.61 -0.17
C GLY A 199 23.51 0.50 0.56
N THR A 200 23.04 0.75 1.78
CA THR A 200 22.24 -0.14 2.61
C THR A 200 21.35 0.67 3.54
N GLU A 201 20.20 0.14 3.89
CA GLU A 201 19.29 0.75 4.87
C GLU A 201 19.60 0.37 6.32
N THR A 202 20.51 -0.59 6.53
CA THR A 202 20.87 -1.14 7.84
C THR A 202 22.12 -0.51 8.45
N ALA A 203 22.63 0.60 7.88
CA ALA A 203 23.76 1.30 8.46
C ALA A 203 23.36 1.99 9.78
N THR A 204 24.20 1.87 10.81
CA THR A 204 23.96 2.44 12.15
C THR A 204 23.76 3.96 12.10
N GLU A 205 24.42 4.62 11.17
CA GLU A 205 24.30 6.06 10.91
C GLU A 205 22.90 6.47 10.48
N ILE A 206 22.21 5.60 9.73
CA ILE A 206 20.84 5.82 9.29
C ILE A 206 19.87 5.73 10.48
N ASP A 207 20.11 4.83 11.42
CA ASP A 207 19.28 4.72 12.62
C ASP A 207 19.33 5.99 13.47
N ILE A 208 20.49 6.64 13.55
CA ILE A 208 20.64 7.92 14.25
C ILE A 208 19.82 9.02 13.57
N LEU A 209 19.85 9.08 12.25
CA LEU A 209 19.06 10.04 11.47
C LEU A 209 17.54 9.78 11.62
N ARG A 210 17.12 8.52 11.67
CA ARG A 210 15.74 8.11 11.92
C ARG A 210 15.29 8.52 13.32
N ASP A 211 16.09 8.21 14.34
CA ASP A 211 15.80 8.59 15.72
C ASP A 211 15.65 10.10 15.87
N PHE A 212 16.54 10.89 15.27
CA PHE A 212 16.46 12.34 15.30
C PHE A 212 15.21 12.88 14.60
N ARG A 213 14.88 12.32 13.42
CA ARG A 213 13.63 12.65 12.73
C ARG A 213 12.42 12.42 13.63
N ASP A 214 12.32 11.22 14.24
CA ASP A 214 11.14 10.77 14.98
C ASP A 214 11.01 11.50 16.34
N GLN A 215 12.14 11.76 16.99
CA GLN A 215 12.13 12.34 18.34
C GLN A 215 12.19 13.88 18.35
N VAL A 216 12.71 14.50 17.30
CA VAL A 216 12.89 15.95 17.25
C VAL A 216 12.06 16.59 16.14
N LEU A 217 12.28 16.18 14.89
CA LEU A 217 11.66 16.87 13.75
C LEU A 217 10.14 16.69 13.74
N LEU A 218 9.66 15.46 13.89
CA LEU A 218 8.23 15.17 13.83
C LEU A 218 7.43 15.66 15.03
N LYS A 219 8.10 16.07 16.12
CA LYS A 219 7.42 16.62 17.31
C LYS A 219 7.09 18.11 17.20
N ASN A 220 7.48 18.77 16.13
CA ASN A 220 7.18 20.19 15.93
C ASN A 220 6.76 20.49 14.48
N ALA A 221 5.95 21.55 14.31
CA ALA A 221 5.35 21.88 13.02
C ALA A 221 6.36 22.23 11.91
N LEU A 222 7.48 22.87 12.26
CA LEU A 222 8.52 23.22 11.28
C LEU A 222 9.31 21.98 10.85
N GLY A 223 9.67 21.13 11.81
CA GLY A 223 10.35 19.87 11.50
C GLY A 223 9.48 18.94 10.68
N SER A 224 8.18 18.83 10.98
CA SER A 224 7.26 18.02 10.18
C SER A 224 7.17 18.48 8.72
N ARG A 225 7.10 19.81 8.48
CA ARG A 225 7.12 20.39 7.12
C ARG A 225 8.45 20.12 6.40
N PHE A 226 9.56 20.18 7.12
CA PHE A 226 10.88 19.86 6.57
C PHE A 226 10.93 18.39 6.13
N VAL A 227 10.46 17.47 6.99
CA VAL A 227 10.42 16.04 6.68
C VAL A 227 9.49 15.76 5.51
N GLU A 228 8.34 16.42 5.42
CA GLU A 228 7.41 16.32 4.29
C GLU A 228 8.09 16.71 2.97
N ALA A 229 8.72 17.90 2.93
CA ALA A 229 9.46 18.36 1.75
C ALA A 229 10.64 17.43 1.41
N TYR A 230 11.32 16.88 2.41
CA TYR A 230 12.38 15.90 2.21
C TYR A 230 11.86 14.64 1.51
N TYR A 231 10.75 14.08 1.96
CA TYR A 231 10.17 12.86 1.34
C TYR A 231 9.64 13.11 -0.08
N GLU A 232 9.16 14.31 -0.34
CA GLU A 232 8.71 14.70 -1.69
C GLU A 232 9.88 14.84 -2.68
N LEU A 233 10.99 15.42 -2.24
CA LEU A 233 12.11 15.77 -3.11
C LEU A 233 13.24 14.72 -3.16
N SER A 234 13.38 13.90 -2.10
CA SER A 234 14.54 13.00 -1.96
C SER A 234 14.55 11.78 -2.89
N PRO A 235 13.43 11.15 -3.31
CA PRO A 235 13.50 9.96 -4.16
C PRO A 235 14.28 10.15 -5.47
N PRO A 236 14.00 11.17 -6.32
CA PRO A 236 14.76 11.38 -7.54
C PRO A 236 16.23 11.75 -7.28
N ILE A 237 16.51 12.42 -6.16
CA ILE A 237 17.87 12.77 -5.76
C ILE A 237 18.63 11.51 -5.32
N ALA A 238 18.00 10.64 -4.54
CA ALA A 238 18.57 9.38 -4.11
C ALA A 238 18.87 8.45 -5.29
N ASP A 239 17.96 8.37 -6.26
CA ASP A 239 18.17 7.61 -7.49
C ASP A 239 19.37 8.13 -8.31
N PHE A 240 19.57 9.44 -8.32
CA PHE A 240 20.72 10.03 -8.98
C PHE A 240 22.03 9.72 -8.25
N ILE A 241 22.04 9.82 -6.90
CA ILE A 241 23.21 9.50 -6.05
C ILE A 241 23.58 8.01 -6.20
N ALA A 242 22.58 7.12 -6.18
CA ALA A 242 22.80 5.68 -6.24
C ALA A 242 23.51 5.20 -7.51
N LYS A 243 23.43 5.96 -8.60
CA LYS A 243 24.04 5.62 -9.90
C LYS A 243 25.55 5.86 -9.97
N SER A 244 26.16 6.52 -8.99
CA SER A 244 27.57 6.90 -9.01
C SER A 244 28.24 6.70 -7.65
N ASP A 245 29.24 5.82 -7.60
CA ASP A 245 30.02 5.59 -6.38
C ASP A 245 30.74 6.85 -5.89
N PHE A 246 31.14 7.73 -6.80
CA PHE A 246 31.75 9.03 -6.46
C PHE A 246 30.70 9.93 -5.75
N LEU A 247 29.47 10.03 -6.27
CA LEU A 247 28.44 10.84 -5.64
C LEU A 247 28.03 10.25 -4.28
N ARG A 248 27.95 8.94 -4.17
CA ARG A 248 27.68 8.25 -2.90
C ARG A 248 28.73 8.61 -1.86
N ALA A 249 30.03 8.51 -2.22
CA ALA A 249 31.12 8.87 -1.32
C ALA A 249 31.07 10.35 -0.91
N VAL A 250 30.86 11.25 -1.85
CA VAL A 250 30.80 12.70 -1.57
C VAL A 250 29.62 13.01 -0.64
N VAL A 251 28.44 12.49 -0.92
CA VAL A 251 27.26 12.73 -0.07
C VAL A 251 27.46 12.16 1.33
N ARG A 252 28.01 10.97 1.44
CA ARG A 252 28.31 10.33 2.73
C ARG A 252 29.31 11.15 3.53
N GLU A 253 30.48 11.42 2.96
CA GLU A 253 31.62 11.99 3.71
C GLU A 253 31.49 13.49 3.97
N VAL A 254 30.90 14.25 3.02
CA VAL A 254 30.84 15.72 3.13
C VAL A 254 29.57 16.19 3.83
N PHE A 255 28.44 15.45 3.70
CA PHE A 255 27.16 15.89 4.25
C PHE A 255 26.67 15.00 5.40
N LEU A 256 26.62 13.68 5.21
CA LEU A 256 25.98 12.78 6.20
C LEU A 256 26.86 12.56 7.42
N GLU A 257 28.12 12.24 7.27
CA GLU A 257 29.03 11.98 8.40
C GLU A 257 29.13 13.16 9.39
N PRO A 258 29.29 14.43 8.93
CA PRO A 258 29.27 15.56 9.85
C PRO A 258 27.97 15.71 10.59
N ILE A 259 26.81 15.47 9.92
CA ILE A 259 25.49 15.53 10.55
C ILE A 259 25.34 14.42 11.58
N VAL A 260 25.68 13.19 11.23
CA VAL A 260 25.61 12.02 12.11
C VAL A 260 26.48 12.23 13.36
N ASN A 261 27.72 12.66 13.19
CA ASN A 261 28.63 12.95 14.29
C ASN A 261 28.08 14.02 15.24
N LEU A 262 27.49 15.09 14.68
CA LEU A 262 26.85 16.16 15.48
C LEU A 262 25.65 15.61 16.26
N LEU A 263 24.82 14.79 15.63
CA LEU A 263 23.65 14.18 16.26
C LEU A 263 24.07 13.20 17.36
N GLN A 264 25.08 12.37 17.12
CA GLN A 264 25.65 11.47 18.16
C GLN A 264 26.16 12.25 19.36
N TRP A 265 26.94 13.31 19.11
CA TRP A 265 27.47 14.15 20.19
C TRP A 265 26.35 14.80 21.00
N SER A 266 25.25 15.19 20.36
CA SER A 266 24.11 15.87 20.99
C SER A 266 23.01 14.93 21.47
N GLN A 267 23.15 13.60 21.38
CA GLN A 267 22.11 12.61 21.72
C GLN A 267 21.52 12.82 23.12
N ASN A 268 22.33 13.18 24.11
CA ASN A 268 21.88 13.42 25.48
C ASN A 268 20.92 14.61 25.61
N LEU A 269 20.82 15.47 24.60
CA LEU A 269 19.96 16.65 24.62
C LEU A 269 18.57 16.38 24.03
N TRP A 270 18.43 15.37 23.20
CA TRP A 270 17.18 15.14 22.45
C TRP A 270 16.66 13.69 22.53
N ARG A 271 17.46 12.72 22.96
CA ARG A 271 16.96 11.37 23.31
C ARG A 271 16.37 11.43 24.71
N ALA A 272 15.04 11.32 24.82
CA ALA A 272 14.31 11.25 26.07
C ALA A 272 13.90 9.80 26.36
#